data_f2b7ce553634a800243869e6ca9c5439
#
_entry.id   f2b7ce553634a800243869e6ca9c5439
#
_cell.length_a   1.000
_cell.length_b   1.000
_cell.length_c   1.000
_cell.angle_alpha   90.00
_cell.angle_beta   90.00
_cell.angle_gamma   90.00
#
_symmetry.space_group_name_H-M   'P 1'
#
loop_
_entity.id
_entity.type
_entity.pdbx_description
1 polymer ?
#
loop_
_entity_poly.entity_id
_entity_poly.type
_entity_poly.pdbx_seq_one_letter_code
_entity_poly.pdbx_strand_id
1 'polypeptide(L)'
;MLKYRLISAFVLIPVVIAALFLLPPVGFAIVTLVVCMLAAWEWGQLSGFTTRSQRVWLAVLCGLLLALMLFLLPEYHRNIHQPLVEISLWASLGWWIVALLLVLFYPGSAAIWRNSKTLRLIFGVLTIVPFFWGMLALRAWHYDENHYSGAIWLLYVMILVWGADSGAYMFGKLFGKHKLAPKVSPGKTWQGFIGGLATAAVISWGYGMWANLDVAPVTLLICSIVAALASVLGDLTESMFKREAGIKDSGHLIPGHGGVLDRIDSLTAAVPVFACLLLLVFRTL
;
A
#
# COMPACT_ATOMS: atom_id res chain seq x y z
N MET A 1 -2.13 2.71 -26.72
CA MET A 1 -1.86 2.76 -25.28
C MET A 1 -3.10 2.59 -24.40
N LEU A 2 -4.23 3.29 -24.64
CA LEU A 2 -5.46 3.16 -23.83
C LEU A 2 -6.03 1.72 -23.81
N LYS A 3 -6.03 1.04 -24.98
CA LYS A 3 -6.54 -0.34 -25.13
C LYS A 3 -5.84 -1.34 -24.18
N TYR A 4 -4.50 -1.31 -24.08
CA TYR A 4 -3.76 -2.19 -23.16
C TYR A 4 -4.04 -1.89 -21.68
N ARG A 5 -4.22 -0.62 -21.34
CA ARG A 5 -4.60 -0.22 -19.98
C ARG A 5 -5.98 -0.74 -19.58
N LEU A 6 -6.96 -0.61 -20.47
CA LEU A 6 -8.29 -1.14 -20.22
C LEU A 6 -8.28 -2.67 -20.07
N ILE A 7 -7.58 -3.38 -20.96
CA ILE A 7 -7.46 -4.84 -20.90
C ILE A 7 -6.80 -5.29 -19.59
N SER A 8 -5.66 -4.69 -19.21
CA SER A 8 -4.98 -5.06 -17.96
C SER A 8 -5.83 -4.79 -16.72
N ALA A 9 -6.55 -3.66 -16.66
CA ALA A 9 -7.46 -3.37 -15.56
C ALA A 9 -8.62 -4.37 -15.50
N PHE A 10 -9.18 -4.73 -16.66
CA PHE A 10 -10.29 -5.68 -16.78
C PHE A 10 -9.90 -7.11 -16.36
N VAL A 11 -8.62 -7.46 -16.47
CA VAL A 11 -8.08 -8.74 -16.00
C VAL A 11 -7.66 -8.69 -14.54
N LEU A 12 -6.95 -7.62 -14.13
CA LEU A 12 -6.40 -7.53 -12.78
C LEU A 12 -7.46 -7.38 -11.70
N ILE A 13 -8.51 -6.58 -11.93
CA ILE A 13 -9.57 -6.39 -10.93
C ILE A 13 -10.28 -7.71 -10.58
N PRO A 14 -10.79 -8.51 -11.53
CA PRO A 14 -11.37 -9.82 -11.22
C PRO A 14 -10.39 -10.78 -10.55
N VAL A 15 -9.11 -10.78 -10.94
CA VAL A 15 -8.09 -11.63 -10.33
C VAL A 15 -7.87 -11.25 -8.87
N VAL A 16 -7.79 -9.96 -8.55
CA VAL A 16 -7.66 -9.48 -7.17
C VAL A 16 -8.90 -9.85 -6.35
N ILE A 17 -10.11 -9.62 -6.89
CA ILE A 17 -11.36 -10.00 -6.21
C ILE A 17 -11.41 -11.51 -5.98
N ALA A 18 -11.06 -12.32 -6.99
CA ALA A 18 -11.00 -13.77 -6.83
C ALA A 18 -9.99 -14.19 -5.76
N ALA A 19 -8.82 -13.59 -5.73
CA ALA A 19 -7.81 -13.86 -4.70
C ALA A 19 -8.31 -13.52 -3.29
N LEU A 20 -9.05 -12.41 -3.14
CA LEU A 20 -9.62 -11.99 -1.87
C LEU A 20 -10.68 -12.95 -1.34
N PHE A 21 -11.60 -13.40 -2.20
CA PHE A 21 -12.79 -14.12 -1.78
C PHE A 21 -12.71 -15.64 -1.92
N LEU A 22 -11.91 -16.14 -2.86
CA LEU A 22 -11.86 -17.59 -3.16
C LEU A 22 -10.67 -18.29 -2.53
N LEU A 23 -9.57 -17.58 -2.21
CA LEU A 23 -8.40 -18.23 -1.64
C LEU A 23 -8.53 -18.42 -0.13
N PRO A 24 -8.12 -19.58 0.40
CA PRO A 24 -7.94 -19.77 1.83
C PRO A 24 -6.79 -18.90 2.35
N PRO A 25 -6.67 -18.67 3.69
CA PRO A 25 -5.64 -17.77 4.25
C PRO A 25 -4.22 -18.06 3.76
N VAL A 26 -3.83 -19.32 3.70
CA VAL A 26 -2.49 -19.72 3.21
C VAL A 26 -2.33 -19.41 1.73
N GLY A 27 -3.35 -19.69 0.90
CA GLY A 27 -3.32 -19.35 -0.53
C GLY A 27 -3.21 -17.85 -0.77
N PHE A 28 -3.95 -17.05 0.01
CA PHE A 28 -3.86 -15.59 -0.04
C PHE A 28 -2.49 -15.09 0.41
N ALA A 29 -1.90 -15.69 1.47
CA ALA A 29 -0.57 -15.35 1.93
C ALA A 29 0.50 -15.60 0.85
N ILE A 30 0.40 -16.74 0.12
CA ILE A 30 1.33 -17.06 -0.97
C ILE A 30 1.21 -16.04 -2.11
N VAL A 31 -0.01 -15.67 -2.51
CA VAL A 31 -0.21 -14.65 -3.56
C VAL A 31 0.36 -13.30 -3.13
N THR A 32 0.09 -12.88 -1.89
CA THR A 32 0.62 -11.62 -1.34
C THR A 32 2.15 -11.66 -1.26
N LEU A 33 2.74 -12.81 -0.87
CA LEU A 33 4.18 -13.01 -0.84
C LEU A 33 4.79 -12.84 -2.24
N VAL A 34 4.18 -13.42 -3.27
CA VAL A 34 4.64 -13.25 -4.66
C VAL A 34 4.57 -11.79 -5.10
N VAL A 35 3.48 -11.08 -4.78
CA VAL A 35 3.36 -9.64 -5.06
C VAL A 35 4.48 -8.85 -4.35
N CYS A 36 4.77 -9.16 -3.10
CA CYS A 36 5.87 -8.54 -2.34
C CYS A 36 7.25 -8.87 -2.93
N MET A 37 7.47 -10.08 -3.44
CA MET A 37 8.71 -10.44 -4.15
C MET A 37 8.89 -9.60 -5.42
N LEU A 38 7.83 -9.43 -6.21
CA LEU A 38 7.86 -8.59 -7.41
C LEU A 38 8.11 -7.12 -7.05
N ALA A 39 7.46 -6.61 -6.01
CA ALA A 39 7.71 -5.27 -5.49
C ALA A 39 9.17 -5.10 -5.01
N ALA A 40 9.74 -6.09 -4.32
CA ALA A 40 11.15 -6.08 -3.89
C ALA A 40 12.12 -6.12 -5.09
N TRP A 41 11.79 -6.86 -6.14
CA TRP A 41 12.56 -6.86 -7.38
C TRP A 41 12.60 -5.47 -8.04
N GLU A 42 11.47 -4.78 -8.07
CA GLU A 42 11.37 -3.40 -8.59
C GLU A 42 12.02 -2.39 -7.65
N TRP A 43 11.84 -2.55 -6.33
CA TRP A 43 12.52 -1.74 -5.32
C TRP A 43 14.05 -1.81 -5.42
N GLY A 44 14.59 -2.96 -5.84
CA GLY A 44 16.00 -3.12 -6.15
C GLY A 44 16.51 -2.08 -7.16
N GLN A 45 15.72 -1.74 -8.17
CA GLN A 45 16.07 -0.67 -9.12
C GLN A 45 16.08 0.70 -8.45
N LEU A 46 15.10 0.99 -7.60
CA LEU A 46 15.05 2.23 -6.81
C LEU A 46 16.24 2.33 -5.84
N SER A 47 16.75 1.19 -5.37
CA SER A 47 17.90 1.10 -4.48
C SER A 47 19.25 1.20 -5.20
N GLY A 48 19.26 1.32 -6.54
CA GLY A 48 20.48 1.47 -7.34
C GLY A 48 21.18 0.16 -7.68
N PHE A 49 20.43 -0.96 -7.68
CA PHE A 49 20.90 -2.23 -8.21
C PHE A 49 20.60 -2.31 -9.70
N THR A 50 21.63 -2.29 -10.54
CA THR A 50 21.50 -2.20 -12.00
C THR A 50 21.39 -3.56 -12.67
N THR A 51 21.99 -4.62 -12.08
CA THR A 51 21.99 -5.95 -12.70
C THR A 51 20.71 -6.72 -12.38
N ARG A 52 20.18 -7.43 -13.38
CA ARG A 52 19.00 -8.28 -13.22
C ARG A 52 19.21 -9.35 -12.12
N SER A 53 20.40 -9.94 -12.06
CA SER A 53 20.72 -10.96 -11.06
C SER A 53 20.58 -10.43 -9.62
N GLN A 54 21.18 -9.25 -9.32
CA GLN A 54 21.08 -8.65 -7.98
C GLN A 54 19.63 -8.39 -7.57
N ARG A 55 18.78 -7.90 -8.50
CA ARG A 55 17.37 -7.65 -8.26
C ARG A 55 16.58 -8.94 -8.02
N VAL A 56 16.91 -10.02 -8.75
CA VAL A 56 16.33 -11.35 -8.51
C VAL A 56 16.69 -11.86 -7.12
N TRP A 57 17.95 -11.72 -6.71
CA TRP A 57 18.36 -12.12 -5.37
C TRP A 57 17.64 -11.32 -4.28
N LEU A 58 17.41 -10.02 -4.47
CA LEU A 58 16.62 -9.22 -3.52
C LEU A 58 15.18 -9.73 -3.42
N ALA A 59 14.54 -10.08 -4.54
CA ALA A 59 13.21 -10.68 -4.54
C ALA A 59 13.19 -12.03 -3.80
N VAL A 60 14.17 -12.89 -4.06
CA VAL A 60 14.30 -14.19 -3.38
C VAL A 60 14.53 -14.02 -1.88
N LEU A 61 15.42 -13.12 -1.47
CA LEU A 61 15.67 -12.83 -0.05
C LEU A 61 14.44 -12.26 0.64
N CYS A 62 13.70 -11.37 -0.02
CA CYS A 62 12.41 -10.89 0.49
C CYS A 62 11.41 -12.04 0.66
N GLY A 63 11.27 -12.90 -0.35
CA GLY A 63 10.39 -14.08 -0.28
C GLY A 63 10.78 -15.05 0.83
N LEU A 64 12.07 -15.32 1.01
CA LEU A 64 12.57 -16.17 2.10
C LEU A 64 12.32 -15.55 3.48
N LEU A 65 12.52 -14.24 3.64
CA LEU A 65 12.21 -13.52 4.87
C LEU A 65 10.72 -13.65 5.22
N LEU A 66 9.84 -13.33 4.27
CA LEU A 66 8.39 -13.40 4.48
C LEU A 66 7.90 -14.84 4.71
N ALA A 67 8.46 -15.82 3.99
CA ALA A 67 8.15 -17.23 4.19
C ALA A 67 8.61 -17.73 5.57
N LEU A 68 9.80 -17.30 6.04
CA LEU A 68 10.28 -17.60 7.39
C LEU A 68 9.35 -16.99 8.45
N MET A 69 8.93 -15.73 8.26
CA MET A 69 7.98 -15.08 9.17
C MET A 69 6.64 -15.84 9.23
N LEU A 70 6.12 -16.31 8.09
CA LEU A 70 4.92 -17.15 8.04
C LEU A 70 5.13 -18.50 8.74
N PHE A 71 6.29 -19.12 8.55
CA PHE A 71 6.62 -20.39 9.20
C PHE A 71 6.69 -20.25 10.72
N LEU A 72 7.18 -19.12 11.23
CA LEU A 72 7.22 -18.83 12.66
C LEU A 72 5.85 -18.50 13.26
N LEU A 73 4.88 -18.13 12.43
CA LEU A 73 3.53 -17.73 12.84
C LEU A 73 2.45 -18.54 12.08
N PRO A 74 2.39 -19.87 12.24
CA PRO A 74 1.48 -20.73 11.47
C PRO A 74 0.00 -20.41 11.73
N GLU A 75 -0.34 -19.86 12.89
CA GLU A 75 -1.72 -19.54 13.29
C GLU A 75 -2.05 -18.03 13.20
N TYR A 76 -1.32 -17.26 12.37
CA TYR A 76 -1.56 -15.81 12.21
C TYR A 76 -3.02 -15.49 11.82
N HIS A 77 -3.72 -16.42 11.17
CA HIS A 77 -5.11 -16.27 10.75
C HIS A 77 -6.13 -16.45 11.89
N ARG A 78 -5.73 -17.05 13.03
CA ARG A 78 -6.56 -17.20 14.22
C ARG A 78 -6.29 -16.13 15.28
N ASN A 79 -5.04 -15.68 15.33
CA ASN A 79 -4.64 -14.66 16.29
C ASN A 79 -3.76 -13.63 15.61
N ILE A 80 -4.33 -12.48 15.29
CA ILE A 80 -3.64 -11.35 14.69
C ILE A 80 -2.77 -10.57 15.71
N HIS A 81 -3.01 -10.77 17.02
CA HIS A 81 -2.23 -10.17 18.11
C HIS A 81 -0.91 -10.92 18.36
N GLN A 82 -0.25 -11.35 17.29
CA GLN A 82 1.09 -11.91 17.37
C GLN A 82 2.12 -10.77 17.45
N PRO A 83 3.12 -10.85 18.36
CA PRO A 83 4.07 -9.74 18.54
C PRO A 83 4.76 -9.28 17.26
N LEU A 84 5.07 -10.20 16.36
CA LEU A 84 5.73 -9.88 15.09
C LEU A 84 4.82 -9.07 14.15
N VAL A 85 3.53 -9.40 14.11
CA VAL A 85 2.52 -8.67 13.32
C VAL A 85 2.34 -7.27 13.90
N GLU A 86 2.13 -7.18 15.20
CA GLU A 86 1.94 -5.89 15.90
C GLU A 86 3.16 -4.98 15.73
N ILE A 87 4.37 -5.49 15.98
CA ILE A 87 5.61 -4.73 15.79
C ILE A 87 5.73 -4.22 14.34
N SER A 88 5.39 -5.07 13.36
CA SER A 88 5.42 -4.69 11.95
C SER A 88 4.44 -3.55 11.64
N LEU A 89 3.20 -3.61 12.17
CA LEU A 89 2.19 -2.57 11.98
C LEU A 89 2.58 -1.26 12.68
N TRP A 90 3.10 -1.31 13.91
CA TRP A 90 3.61 -0.12 14.61
C TRP A 90 4.83 0.49 13.90
N ALA A 91 5.76 -0.36 13.42
CA ALA A 91 6.89 0.10 12.63
C ALA A 91 6.45 0.82 11.35
N SER A 92 5.34 0.41 10.75
CA SER A 92 4.72 1.11 9.61
C SER A 92 4.40 2.56 9.95
N LEU A 93 3.72 2.83 11.07
CA LEU A 93 3.41 4.21 11.46
C LEU A 93 4.67 5.05 11.61
N GLY A 94 5.69 4.51 12.29
CA GLY A 94 6.99 5.19 12.43
C GLY A 94 7.64 5.46 11.08
N TRP A 95 7.63 4.47 10.19
CA TRP A 95 8.18 4.62 8.84
C TRP A 95 7.45 5.70 8.03
N TRP A 96 6.11 5.70 8.02
CA TRP A 96 5.36 6.67 7.23
C TRP A 96 5.48 8.09 7.76
N ILE A 97 5.73 8.29 9.08
CA ILE A 97 6.11 9.60 9.62
C ILE A 97 7.48 10.03 9.08
N VAL A 98 8.47 9.14 9.06
CA VAL A 98 9.79 9.43 8.49
C VAL A 98 9.67 9.71 6.99
N ALA A 99 8.92 8.92 6.25
CA ALA A 99 8.68 9.11 4.82
C ALA A 99 8.03 10.46 4.52
N LEU A 100 7.06 10.91 5.35
CA LEU A 100 6.47 12.24 5.24
C LEU A 100 7.54 13.34 5.35
N LEU A 101 8.42 13.25 6.35
CA LEU A 101 9.52 14.21 6.50
C LEU A 101 10.47 14.18 5.30
N LEU A 102 10.80 12.98 4.79
CA LEU A 102 11.66 12.85 3.61
C LEU A 102 11.02 13.52 2.38
N VAL A 103 9.72 13.34 2.16
CA VAL A 103 8.98 13.95 1.03
C VAL A 103 8.86 15.46 1.19
N LEU A 104 8.52 15.95 2.39
CA LEU A 104 8.37 17.40 2.66
C LEU A 104 9.67 18.17 2.44
N PHE A 105 10.81 17.60 2.84
CA PHE A 105 12.13 18.23 2.72
C PHE A 105 12.88 17.85 1.43
N TYR A 106 12.23 17.15 0.51
CA TYR A 106 12.84 16.80 -0.79
C TYR A 106 13.06 18.06 -1.66
N PRO A 107 14.21 18.22 -2.36
CA PRO A 107 15.30 17.27 -2.57
C PRO A 107 16.41 17.29 -1.48
N GLY A 108 16.35 18.19 -0.51
CA GLY A 108 17.37 18.28 0.55
C GLY A 108 17.52 16.98 1.34
N SER A 109 16.41 16.32 1.68
CA SER A 109 16.40 15.04 2.38
C SER A 109 17.13 13.92 1.62
N ALA A 110 17.19 13.99 0.29
CA ALA A 110 17.86 12.99 -0.52
C ALA A 110 19.36 12.92 -0.26
N ALA A 111 19.99 14.00 0.23
CA ALA A 111 21.41 14.00 0.57
C ALA A 111 21.79 12.93 1.60
N ILE A 112 20.85 12.55 2.48
CA ILE A 112 21.05 11.55 3.54
C ILE A 112 21.12 10.12 2.97
N TRP A 113 20.29 9.81 1.97
CA TRP A 113 20.04 8.44 1.53
C TRP A 113 20.37 8.14 0.07
N ARG A 114 20.51 9.17 -0.81
CA ARG A 114 20.73 8.95 -2.25
C ARG A 114 21.95 8.09 -2.58
N ASN A 115 23.02 8.19 -1.79
CA ASN A 115 24.29 7.47 -2.00
C ASN A 115 24.37 6.16 -1.19
N SER A 116 23.38 5.85 -0.35
CA SER A 116 23.36 4.67 0.50
C SER A 116 22.37 3.62 -0.01
N LYS A 117 22.88 2.57 -0.67
CA LYS A 117 22.07 1.42 -1.06
C LYS A 117 21.43 0.75 0.14
N THR A 118 22.14 0.67 1.26
CA THR A 118 21.64 0.06 2.50
C THR A 118 20.42 0.80 3.05
N LEU A 119 20.47 2.14 3.14
CA LEU A 119 19.30 2.91 3.60
C LEU A 119 18.11 2.74 2.68
N ARG A 120 18.31 2.75 1.36
CA ARG A 120 17.22 2.50 0.40
C ARG A 120 16.62 1.10 0.54
N LEU A 121 17.45 0.08 0.83
CA LEU A 121 16.96 -1.27 1.12
C LEU A 121 16.18 -1.33 2.44
N ILE A 122 16.66 -0.67 3.51
CA ILE A 122 15.92 -0.57 4.78
C ILE A 122 14.55 0.08 4.54
N PHE A 123 14.48 1.15 3.78
CA PHE A 123 13.21 1.79 3.41
C PHE A 123 12.27 0.83 2.65
N GLY A 124 12.83 0.00 1.76
CA GLY A 124 12.08 -1.05 1.07
C GLY A 124 11.51 -2.10 2.02
N VAL A 125 12.31 -2.57 2.97
CA VAL A 125 11.85 -3.52 3.99
C VAL A 125 10.75 -2.91 4.84
N LEU A 126 10.92 -1.66 5.30
CA LEU A 126 9.92 -0.92 6.08
C LEU A 126 8.64 -0.61 5.30
N THR A 127 8.68 -0.65 3.97
CA THR A 127 7.50 -0.49 3.11
C THR A 127 6.82 -1.83 2.85
N ILE A 128 7.59 -2.86 2.45
CA ILE A 128 7.06 -4.14 1.94
C ILE A 128 6.61 -5.06 3.09
N VAL A 129 7.39 -5.18 4.17
CA VAL A 129 7.07 -6.11 5.27
C VAL A 129 5.79 -5.70 6.01
N PRO A 130 5.58 -4.42 6.39
CA PRO A 130 4.32 -4.00 6.98
C PRO A 130 3.13 -4.10 6.02
N PHE A 131 3.33 -3.85 4.72
CA PHE A 131 2.29 -4.06 3.73
C PHE A 131 1.85 -5.53 3.69
N PHE A 132 2.80 -6.47 3.66
CA PHE A 132 2.51 -7.89 3.70
C PHE A 132 1.66 -8.26 4.92
N TRP A 133 2.09 -7.86 6.13
CA TRP A 133 1.36 -8.16 7.35
C TRP A 133 0.03 -7.41 7.46
N GLY A 134 -0.07 -6.19 6.98
CA GLY A 134 -1.33 -5.45 6.91
C GLY A 134 -2.37 -6.15 6.01
N MET A 135 -1.94 -6.66 4.85
CA MET A 135 -2.78 -7.45 3.96
C MET A 135 -3.32 -8.71 4.64
N LEU A 136 -2.42 -9.46 5.33
CA LEU A 136 -2.78 -10.70 6.00
C LEU A 136 -3.63 -10.46 7.26
N ALA A 137 -3.31 -9.45 8.05
CA ALA A 137 -4.06 -9.11 9.26
C ALA A 137 -5.50 -8.71 8.91
N LEU A 138 -5.71 -7.85 7.92
CA LEU A 138 -7.07 -7.49 7.49
C LEU A 138 -7.80 -8.69 6.88
N ARG A 139 -7.14 -9.52 6.07
CA ARG A 139 -7.77 -10.70 5.44
C ARG A 139 -8.14 -11.77 6.47
N ALA A 140 -7.39 -11.88 7.55
CA ALA A 140 -7.62 -12.85 8.63
C ALA A 140 -8.70 -12.42 9.64
N TRP A 141 -9.15 -11.16 9.59
CA TRP A 141 -10.14 -10.61 10.51
C TRP A 141 -11.43 -11.47 10.54
N HIS A 142 -11.79 -11.97 11.72
CA HIS A 142 -12.98 -12.80 11.96
C HIS A 142 -13.16 -13.96 10.96
N TYR A 143 -12.03 -14.51 10.47
CA TYR A 143 -12.07 -15.55 9.44
C TYR A 143 -12.78 -16.82 9.91
N ASP A 144 -12.62 -17.21 11.18
CA ASP A 144 -13.24 -18.41 11.74
C ASP A 144 -14.76 -18.26 11.93
N GLU A 145 -15.27 -17.03 12.08
CA GLU A 145 -16.70 -16.74 12.20
C GLU A 145 -17.34 -16.58 10.82
N ASN A 146 -16.69 -15.82 9.95
CA ASN A 146 -17.12 -15.58 8.58
C ASN A 146 -15.93 -15.42 7.66
N HIS A 147 -15.73 -16.38 6.77
CA HIS A 147 -14.64 -16.42 5.79
C HIS A 147 -14.52 -15.17 4.90
N TYR A 148 -15.60 -14.40 4.78
CA TYR A 148 -15.64 -13.20 3.94
C TYR A 148 -15.39 -11.89 4.69
N SER A 149 -15.47 -11.87 6.03
CA SER A 149 -15.31 -10.64 6.81
C SER A 149 -14.02 -9.90 6.50
N GLY A 150 -12.88 -10.58 6.61
CA GLY A 150 -11.59 -9.97 6.29
C GLY A 150 -11.43 -9.60 4.83
N ALA A 151 -12.00 -10.38 3.92
CA ALA A 151 -12.00 -10.06 2.47
C ALA A 151 -12.77 -8.76 2.18
N ILE A 152 -13.92 -8.56 2.83
CA ILE A 152 -14.74 -7.35 2.71
C ILE A 152 -13.97 -6.13 3.24
N TRP A 153 -13.29 -6.24 4.39
CA TRP A 153 -12.47 -5.17 4.93
C TRP A 153 -11.31 -4.78 4.00
N LEU A 154 -10.65 -5.77 3.44
CA LEU A 154 -9.53 -5.52 2.53
C LEU A 154 -10.01 -4.91 1.20
N LEU A 155 -11.15 -5.40 0.67
CA LEU A 155 -11.81 -4.79 -0.49
C LEU A 155 -12.22 -3.34 -0.20
N TYR A 156 -12.76 -3.08 0.99
CA TYR A 156 -13.11 -1.73 1.41
C TYR A 156 -11.90 -0.78 1.35
N VAL A 157 -10.76 -1.18 1.91
CA VAL A 157 -9.53 -0.35 1.87
C VAL A 157 -9.07 -0.13 0.42
N MET A 158 -9.16 -1.15 -0.43
CA MET A 158 -8.82 -1.00 -1.86
C MET A 158 -9.76 -0.01 -2.56
N ILE A 159 -11.07 -0.13 -2.36
CA ILE A 159 -12.07 0.80 -2.93
C ILE A 159 -11.85 2.23 -2.40
N LEU A 160 -11.52 2.36 -1.11
CA LEU A 160 -11.22 3.64 -0.49
C LEU A 160 -10.02 4.33 -1.18
N VAL A 161 -8.92 3.60 -1.37
CA VAL A 161 -7.71 4.12 -2.02
C VAL A 161 -7.96 4.43 -3.49
N TRP A 162 -8.53 3.49 -4.26
CA TRP A 162 -8.83 3.71 -5.68
C TRP A 162 -9.85 4.85 -5.90
N GLY A 163 -10.82 4.98 -5.00
CA GLY A 163 -11.78 6.06 -4.99
C GLY A 163 -11.13 7.40 -4.69
N ALA A 164 -10.27 7.46 -3.67
CA ALA A 164 -9.50 8.65 -3.34
C ALA A 164 -8.59 9.10 -4.48
N ASP A 165 -7.88 8.17 -5.14
CA ASP A 165 -7.02 8.46 -6.29
C ASP A 165 -7.84 8.96 -7.49
N SER A 166 -9.00 8.32 -7.76
CA SER A 166 -9.92 8.74 -8.82
C SER A 166 -10.51 10.13 -8.57
N GLY A 167 -10.94 10.39 -7.33
CA GLY A 167 -11.41 11.69 -6.88
C GLY A 167 -10.31 12.75 -6.99
N ALA A 168 -9.10 12.43 -6.52
CA ALA A 168 -7.96 13.32 -6.61
C ALA A 168 -7.61 13.69 -8.07
N TYR A 169 -7.67 12.72 -8.97
CA TYR A 169 -7.46 12.95 -10.41
C TYR A 169 -8.56 13.84 -10.98
N MET A 170 -9.83 13.54 -10.71
CA MET A 170 -10.99 14.29 -11.24
C MET A 170 -10.97 15.74 -10.75
N PHE A 171 -10.90 15.97 -9.44
CA PHE A 171 -10.87 17.31 -8.87
C PHE A 171 -9.58 18.06 -9.23
N GLY A 172 -8.45 17.38 -9.30
CA GLY A 172 -7.18 17.95 -9.72
C GLY A 172 -7.20 18.40 -11.19
N LYS A 173 -7.89 17.67 -12.06
CA LYS A 173 -8.05 18.02 -13.48
C LYS A 173 -9.02 19.19 -13.66
N LEU A 174 -10.12 19.23 -12.93
CA LEU A 174 -11.16 20.25 -13.06
C LEU A 174 -10.79 21.57 -12.37
N PHE A 175 -10.19 21.50 -11.18
CA PHE A 175 -9.99 22.66 -10.30
C PHE A 175 -8.53 22.91 -9.94
N GLY A 176 -7.57 22.06 -10.37
CA GLY A 176 -6.18 22.10 -9.94
C GLY A 176 -5.44 23.35 -10.37
N LYS A 177 -5.10 24.21 -9.40
CA LYS A 177 -4.33 25.45 -9.61
C LYS A 177 -2.97 25.40 -8.89
N HIS A 178 -2.93 24.89 -7.66
CA HIS A 178 -1.74 24.88 -6.83
C HIS A 178 -1.13 23.50 -6.75
N LYS A 179 0.17 23.36 -7.05
CA LYS A 179 0.88 22.08 -7.00
C LYS A 179 1.10 21.61 -5.58
N LEU A 180 0.86 20.31 -5.31
CA LEU A 180 1.06 19.69 -4.01
C LEU A 180 2.54 19.43 -3.73
N ALA A 181 3.23 18.75 -4.64
CA ALA A 181 4.63 18.35 -4.49
C ALA A 181 5.36 18.49 -5.84
N PRO A 182 5.69 19.74 -6.29
CA PRO A 182 6.17 19.98 -7.65
C PRO A 182 7.48 19.27 -7.99
N LYS A 183 8.36 19.07 -7.00
CA LYS A 183 9.67 18.44 -7.18
C LYS A 183 9.60 16.89 -7.19
N VAL A 184 8.55 16.32 -6.61
CA VAL A 184 8.33 14.86 -6.51
C VAL A 184 7.37 14.40 -7.59
N SER A 185 6.17 14.98 -7.61
CA SER A 185 5.07 14.63 -8.52
C SER A 185 4.40 15.90 -9.05
N PRO A 186 4.85 16.46 -10.19
CA PRO A 186 4.35 17.74 -10.72
C PRO A 186 2.89 17.68 -11.18
N GLY A 187 2.32 16.50 -11.33
CA GLY A 187 0.91 16.31 -11.67
C GLY A 187 -0.06 16.55 -10.53
N LYS A 188 0.35 16.31 -9.28
CA LYS A 188 -0.52 16.40 -8.10
C LYS A 188 -0.79 17.87 -7.70
N THR A 189 -2.04 18.15 -7.29
CA THR A 189 -2.50 19.48 -6.88
C THR A 189 -3.19 19.43 -5.53
N TRP A 190 -3.20 20.54 -4.78
CA TRP A 190 -3.91 20.68 -3.51
C TRP A 190 -5.42 20.46 -3.66
N GLN A 191 -6.01 20.97 -4.74
CA GLN A 191 -7.43 20.78 -5.03
C GLN A 191 -7.76 19.30 -5.29
N GLY A 192 -6.86 18.59 -6.00
CA GLY A 192 -6.98 17.15 -6.17
C GLY A 192 -6.85 16.41 -4.83
N PHE A 193 -5.88 16.77 -4.00
CA PHE A 193 -5.69 16.17 -2.68
C PHE A 193 -6.94 16.30 -1.80
N ILE A 194 -7.50 17.51 -1.69
CA ILE A 194 -8.74 17.75 -0.93
C ILE A 194 -9.92 16.98 -1.53
N GLY A 195 -10.04 16.95 -2.87
CA GLY A 195 -11.07 16.20 -3.57
C GLY A 195 -10.98 14.69 -3.33
N GLY A 196 -9.76 14.15 -3.27
CA GLY A 196 -9.50 12.75 -2.92
C GLY A 196 -9.93 12.42 -1.49
N LEU A 197 -9.60 13.28 -0.51
CA LEU A 197 -10.03 13.12 0.87
C LEU A 197 -11.56 13.23 1.02
N ALA A 198 -12.19 14.16 0.33
CA ALA A 198 -13.65 14.27 0.31
C ALA A 198 -14.31 13.00 -0.27
N THR A 199 -13.75 12.44 -1.33
CA THR A 199 -14.21 11.18 -1.92
C THR A 199 -14.05 10.02 -0.93
N ALA A 200 -12.92 9.93 -0.23
CA ALA A 200 -12.69 8.92 0.81
C ALA A 200 -13.70 9.06 1.97
N ALA A 201 -14.02 10.28 2.39
CA ALA A 201 -15.03 10.54 3.42
C ALA A 201 -16.42 10.08 2.98
N VAL A 202 -16.82 10.35 1.73
CA VAL A 202 -18.09 9.89 1.16
C VAL A 202 -18.16 8.37 1.09
N ILE A 203 -17.08 7.70 0.65
CA ILE A 203 -17.00 6.23 0.61
C ILE A 203 -17.13 5.66 2.03
N SER A 204 -16.40 6.22 2.99
CA SER A 204 -16.44 5.79 4.39
C SER A 204 -17.83 5.96 5.00
N TRP A 205 -18.45 7.10 4.76
CA TRP A 205 -19.82 7.39 5.22
C TRP A 205 -20.83 6.40 4.61
N GLY A 206 -20.79 6.23 3.28
CA GLY A 206 -21.69 5.32 2.57
C GLY A 206 -21.52 3.86 3.04
N TYR A 207 -20.29 3.42 3.25
CA TYR A 207 -20.00 2.08 3.75
C TYR A 207 -20.50 1.90 5.19
N GLY A 208 -20.27 2.88 6.06
CA GLY A 208 -20.74 2.86 7.46
C GLY A 208 -22.28 2.85 7.58
N MET A 209 -22.99 3.41 6.60
CA MET A 209 -24.46 3.40 6.56
C MET A 209 -25.03 2.07 6.04
N TRP A 210 -24.30 1.41 5.14
CA TRP A 210 -24.79 0.21 4.45
C TRP A 210 -24.36 -1.09 5.14
N ALA A 211 -23.14 -1.13 5.67
CA ALA A 211 -22.60 -2.30 6.32
C ALA A 211 -22.97 -2.26 7.81
N ASN A 212 -23.61 -3.31 8.33
CA ASN A 212 -23.76 -3.52 9.77
C ASN A 212 -22.38 -3.87 10.35
N LEU A 213 -21.60 -2.85 10.66
CA LEU A 213 -20.26 -3.00 11.17
C LEU A 213 -20.27 -2.93 12.70
N ASP A 214 -19.49 -3.80 13.34
CA ASP A 214 -19.19 -3.73 14.77
C ASP A 214 -18.24 -2.57 15.13
N VAL A 215 -18.05 -1.62 14.19
CA VAL A 215 -17.18 -0.45 14.31
C VAL A 215 -17.98 0.83 14.28
N ALA A 216 -17.75 1.71 15.25
CA ALA A 216 -18.42 3.01 15.28
C ALA A 216 -18.14 3.81 13.99
N PRO A 217 -19.17 4.46 13.38
CA PRO A 217 -19.00 5.21 12.13
C PRO A 217 -17.90 6.29 12.18
N VAL A 218 -17.72 6.92 13.34
CA VAL A 218 -16.66 7.93 13.54
C VAL A 218 -15.28 7.28 13.51
N THR A 219 -15.11 6.13 14.14
CA THR A 219 -13.86 5.35 14.11
C THR A 219 -13.51 4.94 12.68
N LEU A 220 -14.50 4.42 11.93
CA LEU A 220 -14.32 4.08 10.53
C LEU A 220 -13.90 5.30 9.69
N LEU A 221 -14.54 6.44 9.89
CA LEU A 221 -14.21 7.68 9.19
C LEU A 221 -12.78 8.13 9.50
N ILE A 222 -12.36 8.11 10.77
CA ILE A 222 -11.00 8.47 11.16
C ILE A 222 -9.98 7.52 10.50
N CYS A 223 -10.16 6.21 10.61
CA CYS A 223 -9.29 5.22 9.99
C CYS A 223 -9.20 5.43 8.46
N SER A 224 -10.33 5.72 7.82
CA SER A 224 -10.40 5.93 6.37
C SER A 224 -9.69 7.18 5.92
N ILE A 225 -9.87 8.29 6.62
CA ILE A 225 -9.18 9.56 6.29
C ILE A 225 -7.67 9.41 6.49
N VAL A 226 -7.23 8.79 7.59
CA VAL A 226 -5.80 8.57 7.85
C VAL A 226 -5.21 7.62 6.82
N ALA A 227 -5.91 6.54 6.42
CA ALA A 227 -5.48 5.65 5.36
C ALA A 227 -5.41 6.36 3.99
N ALA A 228 -6.36 7.24 3.68
CA ALA A 228 -6.33 8.05 2.45
C ALA A 228 -5.15 9.05 2.45
N LEU A 229 -4.83 9.66 3.58
CA LEU A 229 -3.62 10.47 3.73
C LEU A 229 -2.35 9.63 3.53
N ALA A 230 -2.31 8.44 4.13
CA ALA A 230 -1.20 7.51 3.96
C ALA A 230 -1.06 7.05 2.49
N SER A 231 -2.17 6.81 1.77
CA SER A 231 -2.13 6.43 0.35
C SER A 231 -1.43 7.48 -0.51
N VAL A 232 -1.77 8.75 -0.31
CA VAL A 232 -1.11 9.86 -1.02
C VAL A 232 0.38 9.91 -0.70
N LEU A 233 0.74 9.65 0.57
CA LEU A 233 2.13 9.62 1.00
C LEU A 233 2.89 8.43 0.41
N GLY A 234 2.27 7.26 0.27
CA GLY A 234 2.85 6.08 -0.37
C GLY A 234 3.28 6.37 -1.80
N ASP A 235 2.35 6.87 -2.64
CA ASP A 235 2.64 7.28 -4.02
C ASP A 235 3.70 8.40 -4.10
N LEU A 236 3.63 9.42 -3.23
CA LEU A 236 4.67 10.47 -3.21
C LEU A 236 6.04 9.91 -2.82
N THR A 237 6.09 8.98 -1.88
CA THR A 237 7.33 8.35 -1.43
C THR A 237 7.96 7.53 -2.56
N GLU A 238 7.19 6.68 -3.22
CA GLU A 238 7.67 5.93 -4.39
C GLU A 238 8.10 6.87 -5.51
N SER A 239 7.30 7.90 -5.81
CA SER A 239 7.64 8.92 -6.78
C SER A 239 8.96 9.62 -6.47
N MET A 240 9.23 9.94 -5.20
CA MET A 240 10.51 10.53 -4.75
C MET A 240 11.70 9.60 -5.05
N PHE A 241 11.59 8.31 -4.74
CA PHE A 241 12.63 7.33 -5.06
C PHE A 241 12.84 7.17 -6.57
N LYS A 242 11.76 7.17 -7.36
CA LYS A 242 11.86 7.14 -8.84
C LYS A 242 12.61 8.35 -9.39
N ARG A 243 12.41 9.57 -8.84
CA ARG A 243 13.17 10.77 -9.25
C ARG A 243 14.66 10.61 -8.98
N GLU A 244 15.05 10.13 -7.80
CA GLU A 244 16.46 9.91 -7.48
C GLU A 244 17.10 8.77 -8.28
N ALA A 245 16.31 7.77 -8.68
CA ALA A 245 16.78 6.71 -9.58
C ALA A 245 16.81 7.11 -11.07
N GLY A 246 16.32 8.32 -11.42
CA GLY A 246 16.25 8.79 -12.79
C GLY A 246 15.23 8.05 -13.66
N ILE A 247 14.24 7.40 -13.07
CA ILE A 247 13.21 6.63 -13.76
C ILE A 247 11.81 7.21 -13.52
N LYS A 248 10.86 6.81 -14.35
CA LYS A 248 9.45 7.21 -14.24
C LYS A 248 8.59 6.10 -13.68
N ASP A 249 8.77 4.89 -14.18
CA ASP A 249 8.01 3.70 -13.79
C ASP A 249 8.96 2.73 -13.08
N SER A 250 8.51 2.05 -12.02
CA SER A 250 9.34 1.13 -11.22
C SER A 250 9.72 -0.15 -11.99
N GLY A 251 8.93 -0.50 -13.01
CA GLY A 251 9.14 -1.68 -13.83
C GLY A 251 8.30 -1.66 -15.11
N HIS A 252 8.31 -2.80 -15.84
CA HIS A 252 7.54 -3.00 -17.06
C HIS A 252 6.79 -4.35 -17.06
N LEU A 253 6.52 -4.90 -15.86
CA LEU A 253 5.90 -6.22 -15.72
C LEU A 253 4.44 -6.23 -16.18
N ILE A 254 3.72 -5.11 -15.98
CA ILE A 254 2.32 -5.02 -16.36
C ILE A 254 2.21 -4.23 -17.68
N PRO A 255 1.82 -4.87 -18.79
CA PRO A 255 1.71 -4.19 -20.08
C PRO A 255 0.80 -2.96 -20.04
N GLY A 256 1.35 -1.80 -20.39
CA GLY A 256 0.65 -0.51 -20.39
C GLY A 256 0.44 0.14 -19.02
N HIS A 257 0.84 -0.52 -17.91
CA HIS A 257 0.66 -0.05 -16.52
C HIS A 257 1.95 0.14 -15.72
N GLY A 258 3.13 -0.18 -16.27
CA GLY A 258 4.40 -0.05 -15.54
C GLY A 258 4.72 -1.28 -14.68
N GLY A 259 5.23 -1.06 -13.50
CA GLY A 259 5.57 -2.12 -12.55
C GLY A 259 4.40 -2.54 -11.64
N VAL A 260 4.64 -3.60 -10.89
CA VAL A 260 3.75 -4.06 -9.81
C VAL A 260 3.76 -3.04 -8.67
N LEU A 261 4.94 -2.51 -8.33
CA LEU A 261 5.08 -1.51 -7.27
C LEU A 261 4.31 -0.23 -7.61
N ASP A 262 4.34 0.24 -8.90
CA ASP A 262 3.54 1.37 -9.38
C ASP A 262 2.01 1.17 -9.20
N ARG A 263 1.55 -0.05 -8.94
CA ARG A 263 0.11 -0.37 -8.77
C ARG A 263 -0.30 -0.55 -7.32
N ILE A 264 0.67 -0.75 -6.44
CA ILE A 264 0.43 -0.95 -5.02
C ILE A 264 1.04 0.16 -4.15
N ASP A 265 1.73 1.14 -4.73
CA ASP A 265 2.42 2.22 -4.04
C ASP A 265 1.56 2.91 -2.98
N SER A 266 0.35 3.33 -3.35
CA SER A 266 -0.66 3.89 -2.43
C SER A 266 -1.10 2.87 -1.37
N LEU A 267 -1.27 1.60 -1.75
CA LEU A 267 -1.69 0.53 -0.84
C LEU A 267 -0.61 0.13 0.14
N THR A 268 0.69 0.26 -0.22
CA THR A 268 1.80 -0.07 0.69
C THR A 268 1.79 0.76 1.96
N ALA A 269 1.21 1.95 1.91
CA ALA A 269 1.02 2.81 3.06
C ALA A 269 -0.39 2.67 3.68
N ALA A 270 -1.42 2.73 2.84
CA ALA A 270 -2.81 2.75 3.32
C ALA A 270 -3.19 1.48 4.08
N VAL A 271 -2.82 0.30 3.58
CA VAL A 271 -3.21 -0.99 4.16
C VAL A 271 -2.64 -1.20 5.56
N PRO A 272 -1.32 -1.12 5.81
CA PRO A 272 -0.78 -1.33 7.15
C PRO A 272 -1.19 -0.21 8.13
N VAL A 273 -1.35 1.02 7.66
CA VAL A 273 -1.82 2.13 8.51
C VAL A 273 -3.27 1.91 8.92
N PHE A 274 -4.15 1.55 7.99
CA PHE A 274 -5.54 1.22 8.30
C PHE A 274 -5.64 0.02 9.26
N ALA A 275 -4.89 -1.07 8.99
CA ALA A 275 -4.83 -2.23 9.84
C ALA A 275 -4.36 -1.88 11.27
N CYS A 276 -3.29 -1.08 11.39
CA CYS A 276 -2.78 -0.66 12.69
C CYS A 276 -3.82 0.14 13.48
N LEU A 277 -4.49 1.10 12.83
CA LEU A 277 -5.52 1.91 13.50
C LEU A 277 -6.70 1.05 13.93
N LEU A 278 -7.24 0.26 13.04
CA LEU A 278 -8.43 -0.55 13.29
C LEU A 278 -8.18 -1.60 14.38
N LEU A 279 -7.09 -2.36 14.25
CA LEU A 279 -6.81 -3.52 15.09
C LEU A 279 -6.14 -3.16 16.42
N LEU A 280 -5.20 -2.20 16.41
CA LEU A 280 -4.35 -1.95 17.57
C LEU A 280 -4.69 -0.67 18.32
N VAL A 281 -5.02 0.41 17.60
CA VAL A 281 -5.29 1.71 18.25
C VAL A 281 -6.72 1.74 18.78
N PHE A 282 -7.69 1.46 17.94
CA PHE A 282 -9.11 1.49 18.32
C PHE A 282 -9.60 0.17 18.91
N ARG A 283 -8.83 -0.92 18.74
CA ARG A 283 -9.18 -2.26 19.26
C ARG A 283 -10.65 -2.58 19.03
N THR A 284 -11.10 -2.37 17.82
CA THR A 284 -12.45 -2.71 17.38
C THR A 284 -12.51 -4.22 17.22
N LEU A 285 -12.74 -4.88 18.32
CA LEU A 285 -12.96 -6.33 18.45
C LEU A 285 -14.41 -6.59 18.70
#